data_3705438077da926418cbdbe5884110a6
#
_entry.id   3705438077da926418cbdbe5884110a6
#
_cell.length_a   1.000
_cell.length_b   1.000
_cell.length_c   1.000
_cell.angle_alpha   90.00
_cell.angle_beta   90.00
_cell.angle_gamma   90.00
#
_symmetry.space_group_name_H-M   'P 1'
#
loop_
_entity.id
_entity.type
_entity.pdbx_description
1 polymer ?
#
loop_
_entity_poly.entity_id
_entity_poly.type
_entity_poly.pdbx_seq_one_letter_code
_entity_poly.pdbx_strand_id
1 'polypeptide(L)'
;MSNQKQNNRPRGPMGHGMRGGEKAKDFKGTMKKLLNYIKPFKFSFLVGLLCAIVSVCIMVIGPKIQGNIITEIAQGFMNKVQGKGGIDFDAIQKTCALLLAIYALSTAFSYLQGWLMSGVSNKMGYKLRKEMNQKIDKLPLSYFDKNSHGDILSRFTNDVDTLVQSLNQSLSTMVSSFVQIIGFLVMMLSISWKMTLMALIVIPLSLILVMVVVKKSQRYFKAQQKSLGLVNGHIEEMYSAHTIVKAFNGEEDSLRTFKEYNDQLYTSAWKSQFLSGLMMPLTNLIGNIGYVGVCILGGYLTIHKEIAVGDIQSFITYTRNFTQPISQISQSMNMLQSTAAAAERVFEFLAAEEEICDVKNPVVLDDVQGQVTFENVCFGYDPNKIVINDFSMYIKPGQTTAIVGPTGAGKTTIVKLLMRFYELNAGSIYIDGHNITEYTRSGLRNMVGMVLQDAWLFEGSILENLRFGKPSASDDEVIQAAKAAHVDHFIHTLDHGYNTVLNESSSNISQGQRQLLTIARAFLADPKILILDEATSSVDTRTEVLIQKGMDELMKGRTSFVIAHRLSTIRDADNIIVMDHGDIVEVGNHDELMKRNGFYTKLYNAQFEEA
;
A
#
# COMPACT_ATOMS: atom_id res chain seq x y z
N MET A 1 9.26 -39.91 -7.19
CA MET A 1 8.75 -38.92 -8.16
C MET A 1 7.43 -38.39 -7.64
N SER A 2 7.43 -37.28 -6.94
CA SER A 2 6.21 -36.54 -6.60
C SER A 2 6.59 -35.05 -6.47
N ASN A 3 6.09 -34.24 -7.42
CA ASN A 3 6.16 -32.79 -7.45
C ASN A 3 5.38 -32.23 -6.26
N GLN A 4 6.06 -31.77 -5.22
CA GLN A 4 5.46 -30.97 -4.17
C GLN A 4 5.32 -29.51 -4.63
N LYS A 5 4.07 -29.07 -4.78
CA LYS A 5 3.68 -27.67 -4.96
C LYS A 5 4.16 -26.87 -3.75
N GLN A 6 4.96 -25.85 -3.97
CA GLN A 6 5.37 -24.90 -2.94
C GLN A 6 4.14 -24.16 -2.40
N ASN A 7 3.84 -24.39 -1.13
CA ASN A 7 2.83 -23.66 -0.36
C ASN A 7 3.26 -22.20 -0.19
N ASN A 8 2.41 -21.29 -0.63
CA ASN A 8 2.48 -19.87 -0.30
C ASN A 8 2.20 -19.70 1.21
N ARG A 9 3.24 -19.49 2.00
CA ARG A 9 3.10 -19.02 3.39
C ARG A 9 2.85 -17.52 3.40
N PRO A 10 1.96 -16.98 4.26
CA PRO A 10 1.75 -15.55 4.39
C PRO A 10 3.04 -14.88 4.90
N ARG A 11 3.49 -13.85 4.20
CA ARG A 11 4.63 -13.02 4.57
C ARG A 11 4.18 -11.94 5.54
N GLY A 12 4.86 -11.80 6.68
CA GLY A 12 4.63 -10.77 7.67
C GLY A 12 4.86 -9.33 7.15
N PRO A 13 4.41 -8.29 7.88
CA PRO A 13 4.25 -6.92 7.37
C PRO A 13 5.51 -6.04 7.32
N MET A 14 6.72 -6.52 7.54
CA MET A 14 7.93 -5.70 7.49
C MET A 14 8.98 -6.23 6.52
N GLY A 15 8.92 -5.74 5.30
CA GLY A 15 9.91 -5.98 4.25
C GLY A 15 9.82 -4.95 3.15
N HIS A 16 9.89 -3.65 3.47
CA HIS A 16 9.96 -2.55 2.49
C HIS A 16 11.37 -2.39 1.90
N GLY A 17 12.00 -3.50 1.53
CA GLY A 17 13.04 -3.46 0.52
C GLY A 17 12.34 -3.24 -0.83
N MET A 18 12.79 -2.25 -1.64
CA MET A 18 12.37 -2.07 -3.02
C MET A 18 12.26 -3.45 -3.69
N ARG A 19 11.05 -3.97 -3.88
CA ARG A 19 10.78 -5.13 -4.73
C ARG A 19 11.33 -4.77 -6.11
N GLY A 20 12.39 -5.40 -6.53
CA GLY A 20 12.95 -5.27 -7.88
C GLY A 20 11.80 -5.46 -8.87
N GLY A 21 11.48 -4.40 -9.62
CA GLY A 21 10.32 -4.14 -10.43
C GLY A 21 9.49 -5.34 -10.85
N GLU A 22 8.37 -5.57 -10.21
CA GLU A 22 7.27 -6.31 -10.81
C GLU A 22 6.91 -5.58 -12.10
N LYS A 23 7.02 -6.26 -13.23
CA LYS A 23 6.65 -5.70 -14.53
C LYS A 23 5.13 -5.73 -14.62
N ALA A 24 4.53 -4.61 -15.02
CA ALA A 24 3.10 -4.56 -15.31
C ALA A 24 2.72 -5.65 -16.33
N LYS A 25 1.63 -6.36 -16.09
CA LYS A 25 1.09 -7.39 -16.99
C LYS A 25 0.60 -6.76 -18.30
N ASP A 26 -0.12 -5.62 -18.19
CA ASP A 26 -0.58 -4.81 -19.33
C ASP A 26 -0.08 -3.38 -19.24
N PHE A 27 1.16 -3.16 -19.68
CA PHE A 27 1.79 -1.84 -19.70
C PHE A 27 1.01 -0.82 -20.54
N LYS A 28 0.55 -1.22 -21.76
CA LYS A 28 -0.13 -0.29 -22.68
C LYS A 28 -1.52 0.13 -22.18
N GLY A 29 -2.31 -0.83 -21.72
CA GLY A 29 -3.65 -0.55 -21.19
C GLY A 29 -3.60 0.29 -19.92
N THR A 30 -2.67 -0.01 -19.01
CA THR A 30 -2.47 0.74 -17.77
C THR A 30 -2.01 2.17 -18.03
N MET A 31 -1.06 2.36 -18.95
CA MET A 31 -0.60 3.70 -19.34
C MET A 31 -1.70 4.52 -19.99
N LYS A 32 -2.57 3.91 -20.79
CA LYS A 32 -3.74 4.57 -21.38
C LYS A 32 -4.74 5.02 -20.31
N LYS A 33 -4.99 4.19 -19.30
CA LYS A 33 -5.83 4.57 -18.14
C LYS A 33 -5.21 5.73 -17.38
N LEU A 34 -3.90 5.71 -17.12
CA LEU A 34 -3.17 6.78 -16.45
C LEU A 34 -3.27 8.12 -17.21
N LEU A 35 -3.09 8.08 -18.54
CA LEU A 35 -3.26 9.27 -19.38
C LEU A 35 -4.69 9.83 -19.32
N ASN A 36 -5.72 8.97 -19.17
CA ASN A 36 -7.08 9.43 -18.97
C ASN A 36 -7.27 10.19 -17.64
N TYR A 37 -6.54 9.82 -16.59
CA TYR A 37 -6.55 10.55 -15.32
C TYR A 37 -5.87 11.92 -15.42
N ILE A 38 -4.93 12.10 -16.36
CA ILE A 38 -4.28 13.38 -16.63
C ILE A 38 -5.16 14.32 -17.47
N LYS A 39 -6.15 13.80 -18.23
CA LYS A 39 -7.01 14.61 -19.12
C LYS A 39 -7.59 15.90 -18.49
N PRO A 40 -8.09 15.91 -17.25
CA PRO A 40 -8.58 17.14 -16.63
C PRO A 40 -7.51 18.23 -16.51
N PHE A 41 -6.24 17.84 -16.45
CA PHE A 41 -5.08 18.73 -16.25
C PHE A 41 -4.26 18.93 -17.53
N LYS A 42 -4.80 18.52 -18.70
CA LYS A 42 -4.08 18.51 -20.00
C LYS A 42 -3.42 19.83 -20.35
N PHE A 43 -4.07 20.96 -20.05
CA PHE A 43 -3.54 22.28 -20.36
C PHE A 43 -2.26 22.58 -19.56
N SER A 44 -2.32 22.43 -18.23
CA SER A 44 -1.15 22.64 -17.36
C SER A 44 -0.02 21.64 -17.69
N PHE A 45 -0.37 20.41 -18.02
CA PHE A 45 0.58 19.38 -18.43
C PHE A 45 1.29 19.74 -19.74
N LEU A 46 0.54 20.16 -20.78
CA LEU A 46 1.11 20.56 -22.07
C LEU A 46 1.96 21.83 -21.95
N VAL A 47 1.52 22.82 -21.18
CA VAL A 47 2.32 24.03 -20.92
C VAL A 47 3.59 23.68 -20.18
N GLY A 48 3.54 22.79 -19.19
CA GLY A 48 4.73 22.31 -18.49
C GLY A 48 5.72 21.61 -19.42
N LEU A 49 5.25 20.74 -20.33
CA LEU A 49 6.11 20.12 -21.36
C LEU A 49 6.69 21.15 -22.34
N LEU A 50 5.91 22.13 -22.74
CA LEU A 50 6.41 23.21 -23.61
C LEU A 50 7.51 24.01 -22.91
N CYS A 51 7.33 24.36 -21.64
CA CYS A 51 8.35 25.03 -20.83
C CYS A 51 9.64 24.18 -20.73
N ALA A 52 9.52 22.86 -20.57
CA ALA A 52 10.65 21.97 -20.57
C ALA A 52 11.43 22.00 -21.90
N ILE A 53 10.71 21.94 -23.02
CA ILE A 53 11.30 22.00 -24.37
C ILE A 53 12.01 23.34 -24.57
N VAL A 54 11.35 24.46 -24.26
CA VAL A 54 11.92 25.80 -24.40
C VAL A 54 13.17 25.96 -23.52
N SER A 55 13.10 25.56 -22.26
CA SER A 55 14.24 25.61 -21.33
C SER A 55 15.44 24.86 -21.88
N VAL A 56 15.23 23.64 -22.39
CA VAL A 56 16.30 22.83 -22.98
C VAL A 56 16.86 23.42 -24.26
N CYS A 57 16.02 23.90 -25.18
CA CYS A 57 16.45 24.56 -26.41
C CYS A 57 17.37 25.76 -26.12
N ILE A 58 16.98 26.57 -25.11
CA ILE A 58 17.79 27.70 -24.66
C ILE A 58 19.12 27.23 -24.07
N MET A 59 19.11 26.19 -23.23
CA MET A 59 20.29 25.64 -22.59
C MET A 59 21.30 25.06 -23.61
N VAL A 60 20.82 24.43 -24.67
CA VAL A 60 21.65 23.80 -25.71
C VAL A 60 22.49 24.83 -26.50
N ILE A 61 22.05 26.07 -26.60
CA ILE A 61 22.77 27.16 -27.28
C ILE A 61 23.97 27.66 -26.43
N GLY A 62 23.91 27.51 -25.10
CA GLY A 62 24.92 28.03 -24.15
C GLY A 62 26.37 27.70 -24.51
N PRO A 63 26.75 26.42 -24.76
CA PRO A 63 28.12 26.06 -25.10
C PRO A 63 28.66 26.75 -26.37
N LYS A 64 27.83 27.02 -27.36
CA LYS A 64 28.24 27.76 -28.57
C LYS A 64 28.59 29.23 -28.27
N ILE A 65 27.77 29.89 -27.43
CA ILE A 65 28.05 31.25 -26.99
C ILE A 65 29.31 31.29 -26.11
N GLN A 66 29.51 30.28 -25.23
CA GLN A 66 30.72 30.16 -24.44
C GLN A 66 31.97 29.98 -25.33
N GLY A 67 31.84 29.23 -26.41
CA GLY A 67 32.91 29.07 -27.41
C GLY A 67 33.25 30.41 -28.10
N ASN A 68 32.28 31.27 -28.39
CA ASN A 68 32.54 32.58 -28.97
C ASN A 68 33.42 33.44 -28.04
N ILE A 69 33.22 33.41 -26.72
CA ILE A 69 34.09 34.11 -25.76
C ILE A 69 35.55 33.63 -25.90
N ILE A 70 35.77 32.35 -26.04
CA ILE A 70 37.12 31.76 -26.20
C ILE A 70 37.71 32.19 -27.51
N THR A 71 36.94 32.27 -28.59
CA THR A 71 37.37 32.76 -29.88
C THR A 71 37.82 34.23 -29.80
N GLU A 72 37.04 35.10 -29.17
CA GLU A 72 37.36 36.50 -28.93
C GLU A 72 38.65 36.69 -28.14
N ILE A 73 38.85 35.90 -27.07
CA ILE A 73 40.09 35.90 -26.29
C ILE A 73 41.29 35.46 -27.16
N ALA A 74 41.13 34.39 -27.91
CA ALA A 74 42.20 33.86 -28.77
C ALA A 74 42.59 34.85 -29.88
N GLN A 75 41.61 35.45 -30.53
CA GLN A 75 41.82 36.50 -31.56
C GLN A 75 42.46 37.77 -30.96
N GLY A 76 41.98 38.24 -29.81
CA GLY A 76 42.56 39.38 -29.10
C GLY A 76 44.02 39.15 -28.70
N PHE A 77 44.35 37.91 -28.26
CA PHE A 77 45.73 37.54 -27.96
C PHE A 77 46.62 37.55 -29.23
N MET A 78 46.12 36.98 -30.33
CA MET A 78 46.83 37.00 -31.61
C MET A 78 47.04 38.42 -32.13
N ASN A 79 46.03 39.30 -32.02
CA ASN A 79 46.15 40.70 -32.40
C ASN A 79 47.18 41.46 -31.55
N LYS A 80 47.28 41.16 -30.26
CA LYS A 80 48.27 41.72 -29.35
C LYS A 80 49.70 41.29 -29.75
N VAL A 81 49.89 39.99 -30.07
CA VAL A 81 51.18 39.47 -30.55
C VAL A 81 51.61 40.11 -31.89
N GLN A 82 50.62 40.41 -32.78
CA GLN A 82 50.88 41.07 -34.06
C GLN A 82 50.98 42.59 -33.99
N GLY A 83 50.83 43.19 -32.81
CA GLY A 83 50.84 44.64 -32.61
C GLY A 83 49.65 45.37 -33.21
N LYS A 84 48.55 44.68 -33.51
CA LYS A 84 47.32 45.21 -34.14
C LYS A 84 46.20 45.59 -33.16
N GLY A 85 46.47 45.53 -31.86
CA GLY A 85 45.44 45.80 -30.83
C GLY A 85 45.56 44.85 -29.62
N GLY A 86 44.50 44.80 -28.79
CA GLY A 86 44.42 43.95 -27.61
C GLY A 86 43.14 43.11 -27.58
N ILE A 87 42.86 42.52 -26.44
CA ILE A 87 41.63 41.76 -26.18
C ILE A 87 40.48 42.78 -26.02
N ASP A 88 39.38 42.55 -26.74
CA ASP A 88 38.15 43.33 -26.62
C ASP A 88 37.34 42.86 -25.40
N PHE A 89 37.58 43.55 -24.27
CA PHE A 89 36.85 43.23 -23.03
C PHE A 89 35.38 43.63 -23.09
N ASP A 90 34.99 44.64 -23.90
CA ASP A 90 33.59 45.09 -24.03
C ASP A 90 32.79 44.04 -24.78
N ALA A 91 33.32 43.41 -25.82
CA ALA A 91 32.69 42.29 -26.55
C ALA A 91 32.52 41.08 -25.64
N ILE A 92 33.54 40.74 -24.85
CA ILE A 92 33.49 39.62 -23.89
C ILE A 92 32.42 39.88 -22.81
N GLN A 93 32.38 41.11 -22.25
CA GLN A 93 31.40 41.48 -21.23
C GLN A 93 29.96 41.38 -21.77
N LYS A 94 29.70 41.86 -22.98
CA LYS A 94 28.39 41.73 -23.63
C LYS A 94 27.99 40.29 -23.84
N THR A 95 28.91 39.45 -24.29
CA THR A 95 28.65 38.02 -24.51
C THR A 95 28.43 37.27 -23.18
N CYS A 96 29.17 37.59 -22.11
CA CYS A 96 28.92 37.09 -20.79
C CYS A 96 27.56 37.49 -20.22
N ALA A 97 27.18 38.76 -20.39
CA ALA A 97 25.86 39.24 -19.98
C ALA A 97 24.73 38.54 -20.76
N LEU A 98 24.88 38.32 -22.06
CA LEU A 98 23.96 37.54 -22.88
C LEU A 98 23.85 36.09 -22.38
N LEU A 99 24.98 35.46 -22.09
CA LEU A 99 25.02 34.07 -21.58
C LEU A 99 24.29 33.98 -20.23
N LEU A 100 24.51 34.93 -19.34
CA LEU A 100 23.82 34.99 -18.04
C LEU A 100 22.32 35.16 -18.21
N ALA A 101 21.89 36.05 -19.12
CA ALA A 101 20.47 36.26 -19.44
C ALA A 101 19.81 35.00 -20.00
N ILE A 102 20.50 34.26 -20.88
CA ILE A 102 20.04 32.99 -21.46
C ILE A 102 19.89 31.92 -20.37
N TYR A 103 20.86 31.79 -19.47
CA TYR A 103 20.74 30.82 -18.35
C TYR A 103 19.66 31.21 -17.36
N ALA A 104 19.50 32.49 -17.04
CA ALA A 104 18.42 32.96 -16.18
C ALA A 104 17.04 32.66 -16.80
N LEU A 105 16.88 32.91 -18.12
CA LEU A 105 15.66 32.60 -18.84
C LEU A 105 15.36 31.09 -18.87
N SER A 106 16.37 30.24 -19.16
CA SER A 106 16.25 28.79 -19.11
C SER A 106 15.81 28.31 -17.73
N THR A 107 16.43 28.85 -16.66
CA THR A 107 16.09 28.53 -15.28
C THR A 107 14.65 28.94 -14.94
N ALA A 108 14.19 30.10 -15.40
CA ALA A 108 12.81 30.56 -15.20
C ALA A 108 11.79 29.60 -15.84
N PHE A 109 12.05 29.15 -17.09
CA PHE A 109 11.20 28.14 -17.73
C PHE A 109 11.26 26.79 -17.03
N SER A 110 12.42 26.35 -16.57
CA SER A 110 12.58 25.12 -15.80
C SER A 110 11.84 25.17 -14.45
N TYR A 111 11.88 26.33 -13.77
CA TYR A 111 11.12 26.55 -12.54
C TYR A 111 9.61 26.47 -12.79
N LEU A 112 9.13 27.18 -13.81
CA LEU A 112 7.72 27.17 -14.19
C LEU A 112 7.23 25.76 -14.55
N GLN A 113 8.03 25.01 -15.30
CA GLN A 113 7.78 23.60 -15.61
C GLN A 113 7.64 22.78 -14.33
N GLY A 114 8.60 22.86 -13.40
CA GLY A 114 8.58 22.12 -12.15
C GLY A 114 7.34 22.45 -11.30
N TRP A 115 6.98 23.74 -11.22
CA TRP A 115 5.79 24.18 -10.50
C TRP A 115 4.49 23.63 -11.10
N LEU A 116 4.34 23.68 -12.43
CA LEU A 116 3.17 23.16 -13.13
C LEU A 116 3.06 21.64 -12.98
N MET A 117 4.16 20.91 -13.18
CA MET A 117 4.18 19.45 -13.13
C MET A 117 3.93 18.93 -11.70
N SER A 118 4.51 19.58 -10.69
CA SER A 118 4.21 19.26 -9.29
C SER A 118 2.72 19.50 -8.97
N GLY A 119 2.15 20.59 -9.45
CA GLY A 119 0.72 20.88 -9.29
C GLY A 119 -0.18 19.79 -9.91
N VAL A 120 0.13 19.35 -11.14
CA VAL A 120 -0.61 18.28 -11.83
C VAL A 120 -0.49 16.95 -11.07
N SER A 121 0.72 16.55 -10.70
CA SER A 121 0.99 15.28 -10.04
C SER A 121 0.31 15.17 -8.68
N ASN A 122 0.39 16.22 -7.85
CA ASN A 122 -0.23 16.24 -6.53
C ASN A 122 -1.77 16.24 -6.60
N LYS A 123 -2.37 17.01 -7.54
CA LYS A 123 -3.82 16.99 -7.76
C LYS A 123 -4.31 15.63 -8.23
N MET A 124 -3.54 14.93 -9.06
CA MET A 124 -3.84 13.57 -9.47
C MET A 124 -3.76 12.59 -8.29
N GLY A 125 -2.71 12.67 -7.46
CA GLY A 125 -2.56 11.85 -6.26
C GLY A 125 -3.71 12.06 -5.27
N TYR A 126 -4.10 13.32 -5.03
CA TYR A 126 -5.27 13.65 -4.22
C TYR A 126 -6.56 13.01 -4.77
N LYS A 127 -6.78 13.11 -6.09
CA LYS A 127 -7.96 12.53 -6.74
C LYS A 127 -7.98 11.01 -6.60
N LEU A 128 -6.85 10.33 -6.85
CA LEU A 128 -6.75 8.88 -6.70
C LEU A 128 -7.04 8.43 -5.26
N ARG A 129 -6.40 9.06 -4.26
CA ARG A 129 -6.67 8.72 -2.86
C ARG A 129 -8.12 8.97 -2.46
N LYS A 130 -8.74 10.05 -2.94
CA LYS A 130 -10.16 10.32 -2.71
C LYS A 130 -11.06 9.23 -3.30
N GLU A 131 -10.83 8.83 -4.56
CA GLU A 131 -11.60 7.78 -5.22
C GLU A 131 -11.38 6.42 -4.54
N MET A 132 -10.14 6.11 -4.14
CA MET A 132 -9.83 4.88 -3.39
C MET A 132 -10.51 4.87 -2.02
N ASN A 133 -10.51 5.99 -1.30
CA ASN A 133 -11.20 6.08 0.00
C ASN A 133 -12.71 5.87 -0.15
N GLN A 134 -13.34 6.50 -1.15
CA GLN A 134 -14.75 6.28 -1.45
C GLN A 134 -15.07 4.84 -1.89
N LYS A 135 -14.08 4.17 -2.49
CA LYS A 135 -14.21 2.79 -2.93
C LYS A 135 -14.15 1.81 -1.75
N ILE A 136 -13.32 2.10 -0.73
CA ILE A 136 -13.15 1.21 0.43
C ILE A 136 -14.47 0.97 1.17
N ASP A 137 -15.30 2.01 1.30
CA ASP A 137 -16.60 1.94 1.97
C ASP A 137 -17.64 1.11 1.20
N LYS A 138 -17.38 0.83 -0.08
CA LYS A 138 -18.28 0.09 -0.98
C LYS A 138 -17.82 -1.33 -1.26
N LEU A 139 -16.65 -1.71 -0.78
CA LEU A 139 -16.11 -3.04 -1.01
C LEU A 139 -16.72 -4.06 -0.06
N PRO A 140 -17.08 -5.27 -0.54
CA PRO A 140 -17.58 -6.34 0.30
C PRO A 140 -16.50 -6.85 1.25
N LEU A 141 -16.91 -7.36 2.43
CA LEU A 141 -15.99 -7.91 3.42
C LEU A 141 -15.11 -9.04 2.83
N SER A 142 -15.63 -9.79 1.87
CA SER A 142 -14.88 -10.83 1.13
C SER A 142 -13.64 -10.33 0.42
N TYR A 143 -13.57 -9.04 0.07
CA TYR A 143 -12.39 -8.41 -0.51
C TYR A 143 -11.26 -8.30 0.52
N PHE A 144 -11.61 -7.90 1.76
CA PHE A 144 -10.66 -7.75 2.87
C PHE A 144 -10.16 -9.10 3.40
N ASP A 145 -11.01 -10.13 3.38
CA ASP A 145 -10.60 -11.49 3.75
C ASP A 145 -9.58 -12.10 2.77
N LYS A 146 -9.67 -11.74 1.49
CA LYS A 146 -8.77 -12.23 0.43
C LYS A 146 -7.46 -11.45 0.33
N ASN A 147 -7.43 -10.21 0.80
CA ASN A 147 -6.28 -9.30 0.69
C ASN A 147 -5.77 -8.91 2.08
N SER A 148 -4.45 -8.90 2.28
CA SER A 148 -3.90 -8.43 3.55
C SER A 148 -4.07 -6.92 3.73
N HIS A 149 -4.33 -6.47 4.98
CA HIS A 149 -4.45 -5.05 5.31
C HIS A 149 -3.21 -4.25 4.88
N GLY A 150 -2.01 -4.82 5.06
CA GLY A 150 -0.75 -4.19 4.64
C GLY A 150 -0.64 -4.01 3.13
N ASP A 151 -1.18 -4.94 2.32
CA ASP A 151 -1.18 -4.81 0.86
C ASP A 151 -2.14 -3.69 0.41
N ILE A 152 -3.32 -3.62 1.02
CA ILE A 152 -4.29 -2.55 0.76
C ILE A 152 -3.69 -1.19 1.14
N LEU A 153 -3.11 -1.06 2.34
CA LEU A 153 -2.47 0.18 2.80
C LEU A 153 -1.32 0.60 1.88
N SER A 154 -0.51 -0.36 1.41
CA SER A 154 0.58 -0.11 0.47
C SER A 154 0.09 0.47 -0.86
N ARG A 155 -1.10 0.09 -1.33
CA ARG A 155 -1.73 0.67 -2.53
C ARG A 155 -2.09 2.15 -2.33
N PHE A 156 -2.60 2.52 -1.14
CA PHE A 156 -2.94 3.91 -0.81
C PHE A 156 -1.73 4.83 -0.64
N THR A 157 -0.65 4.29 -0.08
CA THR A 157 0.58 5.04 0.23
C THR A 157 1.61 4.88 -0.89
N ASN A 158 2.31 3.79 -0.92
CA ASN A 158 3.49 3.58 -1.77
C ASN A 158 3.17 3.62 -3.26
N ASP A 159 2.06 2.97 -3.70
CA ASP A 159 1.73 2.91 -5.12
C ASP A 159 1.27 4.27 -5.65
N VAL A 160 0.42 4.99 -4.90
CA VAL A 160 0.00 6.35 -5.29
C VAL A 160 1.18 7.32 -5.27
N ASP A 161 2.09 7.23 -4.27
CA ASP A 161 3.30 8.06 -4.23
C ASP A 161 4.24 7.77 -5.40
N THR A 162 4.40 6.50 -5.77
CA THR A 162 5.16 6.11 -6.96
C THR A 162 4.58 6.74 -8.23
N LEU A 163 3.25 6.76 -8.37
CA LEU A 163 2.56 7.43 -9.48
C LEU A 163 2.82 8.93 -9.51
N VAL A 164 2.69 9.60 -8.36
CA VAL A 164 2.88 11.05 -8.23
C VAL A 164 4.33 11.44 -8.56
N GLN A 165 5.30 10.74 -7.98
CA GLN A 165 6.73 11.00 -8.21
C GLN A 165 7.14 10.75 -9.66
N SER A 166 6.69 9.65 -10.23
CA SER A 166 7.02 9.29 -11.60
C SER A 166 6.45 10.28 -12.62
N LEU A 167 5.21 10.74 -12.45
CA LEU A 167 4.63 11.74 -13.32
C LEU A 167 5.36 13.08 -13.24
N ASN A 168 5.74 13.49 -12.04
CA ASN A 168 6.48 14.74 -11.86
C ASN A 168 7.87 14.67 -12.52
N GLN A 169 8.59 13.58 -12.34
CA GLN A 169 10.00 13.47 -12.73
C GLN A 169 10.21 12.77 -14.07
N SER A 170 9.65 11.57 -14.26
CA SER A 170 10.06 10.71 -15.39
C SER A 170 9.61 11.23 -16.75
N LEU A 171 8.37 11.73 -16.87
CA LEU A 171 7.87 12.24 -18.16
C LEU A 171 8.60 13.53 -18.57
N SER A 172 8.80 14.46 -17.64
CA SER A 172 9.52 15.68 -17.90
C SER A 172 10.98 15.41 -18.27
N THR A 173 11.67 14.57 -17.51
CA THR A 173 13.06 14.18 -17.78
C THR A 173 13.21 13.48 -19.13
N MET A 174 12.26 12.61 -19.48
CA MET A 174 12.31 11.88 -20.75
C MET A 174 12.17 12.83 -21.95
N VAL A 175 11.20 13.76 -21.89
CA VAL A 175 11.02 14.78 -22.95
C VAL A 175 12.24 15.71 -23.03
N SER A 176 12.73 16.22 -21.90
CA SER A 176 13.91 17.09 -21.85
C SER A 176 15.15 16.39 -22.40
N SER A 177 15.39 15.13 -22.03
CA SER A 177 16.53 14.36 -22.49
C SER A 177 16.46 14.08 -24.00
N PHE A 178 15.26 13.82 -24.52
CA PHE A 178 15.09 13.59 -25.96
C PHE A 178 15.39 14.89 -26.75
N VAL A 179 14.90 16.04 -26.28
CA VAL A 179 15.18 17.35 -26.89
C VAL A 179 16.67 17.69 -26.75
N GLN A 180 17.33 17.35 -25.63
CA GLN A 180 18.78 17.57 -25.45
C GLN A 180 19.59 16.77 -26.46
N ILE A 181 19.28 15.48 -26.66
CA ILE A 181 20.00 14.64 -27.63
C ILE A 181 19.91 15.23 -29.04
N ILE A 182 18.68 15.57 -29.45
CA ILE A 182 18.45 16.19 -30.78
C ILE A 182 19.16 17.54 -30.86
N GLY A 183 19.02 18.39 -29.85
CA GLY A 183 19.63 19.72 -29.81
C GLY A 183 21.15 19.66 -29.84
N PHE A 184 21.79 18.79 -29.06
CA PHE A 184 23.24 18.62 -29.10
C PHE A 184 23.70 18.09 -30.46
N LEU A 185 23.00 17.12 -31.06
CA LEU A 185 23.33 16.60 -32.37
C LEU A 185 23.26 17.68 -33.46
N VAL A 186 22.19 18.49 -33.46
CA VAL A 186 22.00 19.60 -34.40
C VAL A 186 23.14 20.63 -34.24
N MET A 187 23.48 21.01 -33.01
CA MET A 187 24.54 21.98 -32.72
C MET A 187 25.92 21.43 -33.14
N MET A 188 26.19 20.15 -32.86
CA MET A 188 27.44 19.52 -33.28
C MET A 188 27.58 19.48 -34.81
N LEU A 189 26.52 19.10 -35.54
CA LEU A 189 26.50 19.10 -37.01
C LEU A 189 26.66 20.50 -37.59
N SER A 190 26.09 21.54 -36.92
CA SER A 190 26.25 22.93 -37.35
C SER A 190 27.69 23.47 -37.25
N ILE A 191 28.48 22.90 -36.33
CA ILE A 191 29.90 23.25 -36.17
C ILE A 191 30.76 22.50 -37.20
N SER A 192 30.73 21.16 -37.18
CA SER A 192 31.50 20.33 -38.08
C SER A 192 30.98 18.91 -38.16
N TRP A 193 30.58 18.46 -39.36
CA TRP A 193 30.12 17.09 -39.56
C TRP A 193 31.25 16.06 -39.33
N LYS A 194 32.56 16.43 -39.66
CA LYS A 194 33.74 15.59 -39.46
C LYS A 194 33.96 15.28 -37.96
N MET A 195 33.90 16.32 -37.13
CA MET A 195 34.00 16.19 -35.66
C MET A 195 32.83 15.43 -35.08
N THR A 196 31.60 15.66 -35.59
CA THR A 196 30.40 14.94 -35.15
C THR A 196 30.53 13.44 -35.41
N LEU A 197 31.01 13.04 -36.57
CA LEU A 197 31.28 11.62 -36.88
C LEU A 197 32.25 10.99 -35.88
N MET A 198 33.34 11.70 -35.55
CA MET A 198 34.31 11.28 -34.56
C MET A 198 33.68 11.07 -33.17
N ALA A 199 32.90 12.04 -32.71
CA ALA A 199 32.21 11.96 -31.43
C ALA A 199 31.17 10.84 -31.40
N LEU A 200 30.44 10.62 -32.50
CA LEU A 200 29.45 9.55 -32.63
C LEU A 200 30.08 8.14 -32.53
N ILE A 201 31.37 7.95 -32.86
CA ILE A 201 32.09 6.67 -32.68
C ILE A 201 32.29 6.32 -31.20
N VAL A 202 32.44 7.32 -30.34
CA VAL A 202 32.60 7.14 -28.88
C VAL A 202 31.36 6.56 -28.23
N ILE A 203 30.19 6.89 -28.75
CA ILE A 203 28.91 6.47 -28.18
C ILE A 203 28.69 4.95 -28.25
N PRO A 204 28.76 4.28 -29.42
CA PRO A 204 28.60 2.83 -29.48
C PRO A 204 29.70 2.10 -28.70
N LEU A 205 30.93 2.63 -28.66
CA LEU A 205 32.00 2.04 -27.86
C LEU A 205 31.67 2.07 -26.36
N SER A 206 31.15 3.20 -25.86
CA SER A 206 30.68 3.32 -24.47
C SER A 206 29.50 2.39 -24.20
N LEU A 207 28.53 2.29 -25.12
CA LEU A 207 27.36 1.41 -24.96
C LEU A 207 27.76 -0.07 -24.93
N ILE A 208 28.69 -0.50 -25.79
CA ILE A 208 29.22 -1.88 -25.79
C ILE A 208 29.87 -2.18 -24.45
N LEU A 209 30.73 -1.28 -23.95
CA LEU A 209 31.38 -1.44 -22.65
C LEU A 209 30.37 -1.58 -21.51
N VAL A 210 29.41 -0.66 -21.45
CA VAL A 210 28.35 -0.69 -20.45
C VAL A 210 27.56 -2.01 -20.51
N MET A 211 27.20 -2.46 -21.72
CA MET A 211 26.47 -3.74 -21.87
C MET A 211 27.29 -4.94 -21.38
N VAL A 212 28.58 -4.97 -21.64
CA VAL A 212 29.48 -6.05 -21.18
C VAL A 212 29.55 -6.07 -19.64
N VAL A 213 29.77 -4.90 -19.04
CA VAL A 213 29.85 -4.77 -17.57
C VAL A 213 28.52 -5.14 -16.91
N VAL A 214 27.40 -4.60 -17.42
CA VAL A 214 26.04 -4.91 -16.90
C VAL A 214 25.74 -6.40 -17.01
N LYS A 215 26.00 -7.04 -18.15
CA LYS A 215 25.76 -8.48 -18.34
C LYS A 215 26.57 -9.33 -17.36
N LYS A 216 27.83 -8.98 -17.08
CA LYS A 216 28.65 -9.66 -16.06
C LYS A 216 28.17 -9.37 -14.62
N SER A 217 27.84 -8.12 -14.30
CA SER A 217 27.41 -7.70 -12.97
C SER A 217 26.04 -8.29 -12.59
N GLN A 218 25.13 -8.46 -13.56
CA GLN A 218 23.75 -8.89 -13.32
C GLN A 218 23.63 -10.24 -12.59
N ARG A 219 24.55 -11.17 -12.85
CA ARG A 219 24.61 -12.47 -12.15
C ARG A 219 24.86 -12.29 -10.65
N TYR A 220 25.83 -11.43 -10.31
CA TYR A 220 26.19 -11.16 -8.92
C TYR A 220 25.12 -10.30 -8.22
N PHE A 221 24.50 -9.38 -8.94
CA PHE A 221 23.41 -8.58 -8.43
C PHE A 221 22.19 -9.45 -8.03
N LYS A 222 21.83 -10.44 -8.87
CA LYS A 222 20.79 -11.43 -8.53
C LYS A 222 21.16 -12.28 -7.32
N ALA A 223 22.43 -12.71 -7.22
CA ALA A 223 22.93 -13.45 -6.07
C ALA A 223 22.89 -12.60 -4.79
N GLN A 224 23.32 -11.34 -4.87
CA GLN A 224 23.25 -10.37 -3.78
C GLN A 224 21.80 -10.18 -3.27
N GLN A 225 20.84 -9.98 -4.18
CA GLN A 225 19.43 -9.84 -3.80
C GLN A 225 18.86 -11.09 -3.13
N LYS A 226 19.27 -12.28 -3.62
CA LYS A 226 18.87 -13.55 -2.98
C LYS A 226 19.46 -13.66 -1.58
N SER A 227 20.76 -13.41 -1.41
CA SER A 227 21.43 -13.49 -0.11
C SER A 227 20.90 -12.44 0.88
N LEU A 228 20.60 -11.22 0.41
CA LEU A 228 19.95 -10.20 1.23
C LEU A 228 18.58 -10.64 1.72
N GLY A 229 17.80 -11.30 0.84
CA GLY A 229 16.52 -11.89 1.23
C GLY A 229 16.64 -12.97 2.31
N LEU A 230 17.70 -13.81 2.25
CA LEU A 230 17.96 -14.83 3.27
C LEU A 230 18.37 -14.19 4.60
N VAL A 231 19.25 -13.20 4.60
CA VAL A 231 19.65 -12.46 5.82
C VAL A 231 18.45 -11.79 6.45
N ASN A 232 17.65 -11.04 5.68
CA ASN A 232 16.49 -10.35 6.20
C ASN A 232 15.43 -11.32 6.74
N GLY A 233 15.15 -12.42 6.01
CA GLY A 233 14.22 -13.45 6.47
C GLY A 233 14.65 -14.12 7.78
N HIS A 234 15.96 -14.41 7.93
CA HIS A 234 16.49 -14.95 9.16
C HIS A 234 16.39 -13.95 10.33
N ILE A 235 16.72 -12.66 10.10
CA ILE A 235 16.57 -11.61 11.12
C ILE A 235 15.11 -11.50 11.55
N GLU A 236 14.17 -11.44 10.60
CA GLU A 236 12.73 -11.33 10.89
C GLU A 236 12.22 -12.53 11.70
N GLU A 237 12.64 -13.75 11.31
CA GLU A 237 12.28 -14.98 12.00
C GLU A 237 12.81 -15.01 13.45
N MET A 238 14.11 -14.74 13.62
CA MET A 238 14.76 -14.73 14.95
C MET A 238 14.25 -13.61 15.85
N TYR A 239 13.98 -12.43 15.29
CA TYR A 239 13.44 -11.32 16.05
C TYR A 239 12.00 -11.58 16.51
N SER A 240 11.15 -12.09 15.60
CA SER A 240 9.76 -12.44 15.93
C SER A 240 9.65 -13.57 16.93
N ALA A 241 10.56 -14.55 16.87
CA ALA A 241 10.62 -15.68 17.77
C ALA A 241 11.65 -15.52 18.92
N HIS A 242 12.06 -14.27 19.24
CA HIS A 242 13.17 -14.02 20.18
C HIS A 242 12.99 -14.69 21.54
N THR A 243 11.78 -14.64 22.09
CA THR A 243 11.45 -15.31 23.36
C THR A 243 11.67 -16.84 23.28
N ILE A 244 11.32 -17.45 22.14
CA ILE A 244 11.51 -18.91 21.91
C ILE A 244 12.99 -19.21 21.78
N VAL A 245 13.75 -18.41 21.01
CA VAL A 245 15.21 -18.55 20.86
C VAL A 245 15.89 -18.51 22.24
N LYS A 246 15.49 -17.57 23.09
CA LYS A 246 16.00 -17.46 24.48
C LYS A 246 15.61 -18.64 25.35
N ALA A 247 14.36 -19.08 25.29
CA ALA A 247 13.85 -20.18 26.12
C ALA A 247 14.55 -21.53 25.82
N PHE A 248 15.00 -21.71 24.58
CA PHE A 248 15.65 -22.96 24.12
C PHE A 248 17.17 -22.82 23.90
N ASN A 249 17.79 -21.70 24.32
CA ASN A 249 19.24 -21.40 24.15
C ASN A 249 19.72 -21.54 22.69
N GLY A 250 18.89 -21.06 21.74
CA GLY A 250 19.15 -21.19 20.30
C GLY A 250 20.03 -20.09 19.70
N GLU A 251 20.66 -19.23 20.52
CA GLU A 251 21.41 -18.06 20.05
C GLU A 251 22.64 -18.43 19.23
N GLU A 252 23.40 -19.46 19.64
CA GLU A 252 24.61 -19.87 18.92
C GLU A 252 24.29 -20.41 17.53
N ASP A 253 23.23 -21.21 17.40
CA ASP A 253 22.77 -21.73 16.10
C ASP A 253 22.26 -20.62 15.20
N SER A 254 21.50 -19.66 15.76
CA SER A 254 21.06 -18.47 15.05
C SER A 254 22.24 -17.63 14.53
N LEU A 255 23.24 -17.37 15.37
CA LEU A 255 24.45 -16.64 15.01
C LEU A 255 25.26 -17.37 13.91
N ARG A 256 25.36 -18.69 13.98
CA ARG A 256 26.06 -19.49 12.97
C ARG A 256 25.36 -19.35 11.62
N THR A 257 24.04 -19.50 11.57
CA THR A 257 23.23 -19.37 10.35
C THR A 257 23.30 -17.95 9.79
N PHE A 258 23.19 -16.93 10.67
CA PHE A 258 23.36 -15.53 10.26
C PHE A 258 24.72 -15.29 9.62
N LYS A 259 25.80 -15.79 10.22
CA LYS A 259 27.16 -15.64 9.70
C LYS A 259 27.29 -16.26 8.31
N GLU A 260 26.75 -17.46 8.11
CA GLU A 260 26.77 -18.12 6.80
C GLU A 260 26.06 -17.29 5.73
N TYR A 261 24.86 -16.79 6.01
CA TYR A 261 24.10 -15.97 5.07
C TYR A 261 24.78 -14.61 4.82
N ASN A 262 25.37 -14.02 5.86
CA ASN A 262 26.09 -12.75 5.76
C ASN A 262 27.38 -12.89 4.93
N ASP A 263 28.13 -14.00 5.04
CA ASP A 263 29.32 -14.28 4.25
C ASP A 263 28.96 -14.48 2.75
N GLN A 264 27.83 -15.15 2.48
CA GLN A 264 27.29 -15.26 1.11
C GLN A 264 26.89 -13.89 0.55
N LEU A 265 26.24 -13.04 1.38
CA LEU A 265 25.88 -11.68 1.02
C LEU A 265 27.13 -10.83 0.75
N TYR A 266 28.13 -10.88 1.65
CA TYR A 266 29.38 -10.17 1.47
C TYR A 266 30.06 -10.51 0.15
N THR A 267 30.22 -11.79 -0.16
CA THR A 267 30.88 -12.26 -1.38
C THR A 267 30.16 -11.80 -2.64
N SER A 268 28.84 -11.89 -2.66
CA SER A 268 28.03 -11.50 -3.81
C SER A 268 27.95 -9.96 -3.96
N ALA A 269 27.81 -9.25 -2.84
CA ALA A 269 27.76 -7.79 -2.81
C ALA A 269 29.12 -7.19 -3.24
N TRP A 270 30.23 -7.68 -2.71
CA TRP A 270 31.55 -7.19 -3.10
C TRP A 270 31.78 -7.29 -4.61
N LYS A 271 31.50 -8.47 -5.21
CA LYS A 271 31.65 -8.69 -6.66
C LYS A 271 30.69 -7.82 -7.48
N SER A 272 29.46 -7.67 -7.03
CA SER A 272 28.46 -6.82 -7.67
C SER A 272 28.89 -5.34 -7.65
N GLN A 273 29.30 -4.84 -6.47
CA GLN A 273 29.71 -3.45 -6.28
C GLN A 273 31.01 -3.13 -7.01
N PHE A 274 31.99 -4.03 -6.99
CA PHE A 274 33.24 -3.86 -7.74
C PHE A 274 32.98 -3.70 -9.23
N LEU A 275 32.22 -4.63 -9.85
CA LEU A 275 31.89 -4.56 -11.27
C LEU A 275 31.07 -3.32 -11.62
N SER A 276 30.07 -2.98 -10.79
CA SER A 276 29.27 -1.78 -11.00
C SER A 276 30.08 -0.50 -10.82
N GLY A 277 30.99 -0.49 -9.84
CA GLY A 277 31.90 0.63 -9.59
C GLY A 277 32.88 0.91 -10.72
N LEU A 278 33.25 -0.11 -11.51
CA LEU A 278 34.11 0.06 -12.70
C LEU A 278 33.39 0.80 -13.85
N MET A 279 32.05 0.85 -13.87
CA MET A 279 31.31 1.48 -14.98
C MET A 279 31.70 2.94 -15.19
N MET A 280 31.74 3.73 -14.12
CA MET A 280 32.01 5.16 -14.20
C MET A 280 33.46 5.47 -14.65
N PRO A 281 34.49 4.88 -14.04
CA PRO A 281 35.88 5.05 -14.52
C PRO A 281 36.09 4.62 -15.96
N LEU A 282 35.51 3.50 -16.37
CA LEU A 282 35.68 3.00 -17.76
C LEU A 282 34.94 3.88 -18.77
N THR A 283 33.73 4.37 -18.43
CA THR A 283 32.99 5.33 -19.26
C THR A 283 33.77 6.64 -19.41
N ASN A 284 34.35 7.13 -18.30
CA ASN A 284 35.21 8.32 -18.32
C ASN A 284 36.48 8.12 -19.16
N LEU A 285 37.08 6.95 -19.09
CA LEU A 285 38.25 6.62 -19.93
C LEU A 285 37.91 6.74 -21.42
N ILE A 286 36.80 6.13 -21.85
CA ILE A 286 36.34 6.22 -23.24
C ILE A 286 36.00 7.68 -23.61
N GLY A 287 35.33 8.39 -22.74
CA GLY A 287 35.05 9.81 -22.92
C GLY A 287 36.29 10.66 -23.07
N ASN A 288 37.36 10.38 -22.29
CA ASN A 288 38.63 11.07 -22.39
C ASN A 288 39.40 10.72 -23.67
N ILE A 289 39.33 9.47 -24.17
CA ILE A 289 39.87 9.11 -25.48
C ILE A 289 39.15 9.89 -26.58
N GLY A 290 37.82 9.98 -26.51
CA GLY A 290 37.02 10.82 -27.42
C GLY A 290 37.40 12.31 -27.35
N TYR A 291 37.62 12.83 -26.15
CA TYR A 291 38.09 14.19 -25.93
C TYR A 291 39.42 14.46 -26.62
N VAL A 292 40.40 13.57 -26.45
CA VAL A 292 41.71 13.68 -27.11
C VAL A 292 41.53 13.69 -28.64
N GLY A 293 40.71 12.78 -29.19
CA GLY A 293 40.41 12.75 -30.62
C GLY A 293 39.77 14.05 -31.14
N VAL A 294 38.80 14.60 -30.36
CA VAL A 294 38.18 15.91 -30.68
C VAL A 294 39.22 17.03 -30.66
N CYS A 295 40.15 17.05 -29.71
CA CYS A 295 41.21 18.06 -29.64
C CYS A 295 42.18 17.96 -30.83
N ILE A 296 42.62 16.76 -31.22
CA ILE A 296 43.52 16.55 -32.36
C ILE A 296 42.83 16.99 -33.66
N LEU A 297 41.64 16.46 -33.92
CA LEU A 297 40.90 16.78 -35.15
C LEU A 297 40.47 18.26 -35.17
N GLY A 298 40.02 18.80 -34.05
CA GLY A 298 39.63 20.21 -33.90
C GLY A 298 40.81 21.15 -34.11
N GLY A 299 42.00 20.83 -33.56
CA GLY A 299 43.24 21.56 -33.80
C GLY A 299 43.63 21.55 -35.28
N TYR A 300 43.57 20.38 -35.94
CA TYR A 300 43.82 20.27 -37.37
C TYR A 300 42.88 21.14 -38.22
N LEU A 301 41.58 21.08 -37.96
CA LEU A 301 40.57 21.88 -38.68
C LEU A 301 40.70 23.38 -38.41
N THR A 302 41.11 23.76 -37.20
CA THR A 302 41.36 25.17 -36.85
C THR A 302 42.56 25.74 -37.60
N ILE A 303 43.66 24.96 -37.73
CA ILE A 303 44.83 25.37 -38.54
C ILE A 303 44.44 25.58 -40.02
N HIS A 304 43.54 24.75 -40.54
CA HIS A 304 43.00 24.88 -41.90
C HIS A 304 41.87 25.94 -42.02
N LYS A 305 41.55 26.66 -40.93
CA LYS A 305 40.52 27.72 -40.89
C LYS A 305 39.10 27.21 -41.18
N GLU A 306 38.82 25.93 -41.02
CA GLU A 306 37.47 25.34 -41.20
C GLU A 306 36.58 25.64 -40.01
N ILE A 307 37.14 25.76 -38.78
CA ILE A 307 36.43 26.07 -37.53
C ILE A 307 37.21 27.08 -36.70
N ALA A 308 36.51 27.77 -35.77
CA ALA A 308 37.13 28.68 -34.81
C ALA A 308 37.72 27.91 -33.60
N VAL A 309 38.67 28.52 -32.87
CA VAL A 309 39.25 27.92 -31.66
C VAL A 309 38.19 27.63 -30.59
N GLY A 310 37.24 28.53 -30.41
CA GLY A 310 36.16 28.35 -29.46
C GLY A 310 35.16 27.24 -29.84
N ASP A 311 35.10 26.85 -31.12
CA ASP A 311 34.28 25.73 -31.58
C ASP A 311 34.79 24.41 -31.01
N ILE A 312 36.09 24.26 -30.81
CA ILE A 312 36.69 23.09 -30.15
C ILE A 312 36.11 22.95 -28.73
N GLN A 313 36.09 24.05 -27.95
CA GLN A 313 35.56 24.04 -26.59
C GLN A 313 34.06 23.75 -26.58
N SER A 314 33.28 24.35 -27.47
CA SER A 314 31.85 24.07 -27.63
C SER A 314 31.60 22.59 -27.90
N PHE A 315 32.38 22.02 -28.81
CA PHE A 315 32.28 20.62 -29.22
C PHE A 315 32.66 19.64 -28.08
N ILE A 316 33.70 19.96 -27.32
CA ILE A 316 34.08 19.21 -26.11
C ILE A 316 32.89 19.19 -25.12
N THR A 317 32.28 20.33 -24.89
CA THR A 317 31.14 20.45 -23.96
C THR A 317 29.92 19.64 -24.43
N TYR A 318 29.58 19.70 -25.72
CA TYR A 318 28.51 18.88 -26.31
C TYR A 318 28.80 17.40 -26.20
N THR A 319 30.02 16.95 -26.54
CA THR A 319 30.43 15.55 -26.48
C THR A 319 30.35 14.98 -25.05
N ARG A 320 30.80 15.74 -24.05
CA ARG A 320 30.74 15.35 -22.63
C ARG A 320 29.29 15.24 -22.14
N ASN A 321 28.46 16.20 -22.53
CA ASN A 321 27.07 16.25 -22.05
C ASN A 321 26.14 15.32 -22.84
N PHE A 322 26.56 14.74 -23.94
CA PHE A 322 25.71 13.89 -24.79
C PHE A 322 25.30 12.56 -24.15
N THR A 323 26.14 12.00 -23.29
CA THR A 323 25.90 10.69 -22.67
C THR A 323 24.88 10.78 -21.52
N GLN A 324 24.79 11.93 -20.83
CA GLN A 324 23.92 12.11 -19.67
C GLN A 324 22.43 11.94 -20.01
N PRO A 325 21.86 12.56 -21.07
CA PRO A 325 20.47 12.37 -21.46
C PRO A 325 20.11 10.92 -21.80
N ILE A 326 21.04 10.16 -22.41
CA ILE A 326 20.83 8.74 -22.72
C ILE A 326 20.65 7.93 -21.41
N SER A 327 21.49 8.20 -20.43
CA SER A 327 21.38 7.58 -19.10
C SER A 327 20.07 7.93 -18.40
N GLN A 328 19.65 9.20 -18.49
CA GLN A 328 18.39 9.69 -17.92
C GLN A 328 17.16 9.04 -18.57
N ILE A 329 17.15 8.85 -19.89
CA ILE A 329 16.08 8.12 -20.59
C ILE A 329 16.00 6.69 -20.06
N SER A 330 17.14 5.99 -19.92
CA SER A 330 17.18 4.62 -19.41
C SER A 330 16.63 4.52 -17.98
N GLN A 331 16.99 5.46 -17.11
CA GLN A 331 16.46 5.52 -15.74
C GLN A 331 14.94 5.81 -15.72
N SER A 332 14.51 6.76 -16.55
CA SER A 332 13.09 7.10 -16.69
C SER A 332 12.26 5.92 -17.22
N MET A 333 12.79 5.13 -18.14
CA MET A 333 12.12 3.91 -18.64
C MET A 333 11.94 2.86 -17.53
N ASN A 334 12.93 2.65 -16.67
CA ASN A 334 12.81 1.76 -15.52
C ASN A 334 11.75 2.28 -14.53
N MET A 335 11.75 3.57 -14.26
CA MET A 335 10.75 4.21 -13.40
C MET A 335 9.34 4.09 -13.98
N LEU A 336 9.15 4.28 -15.28
CA LEU A 336 7.86 4.09 -15.95
C LEU A 336 7.35 2.64 -15.86
N GLN A 337 8.23 1.64 -15.87
CA GLN A 337 7.84 0.24 -15.65
C GLN A 337 7.31 0.02 -14.22
N SER A 338 8.00 0.55 -13.21
CA SER A 338 7.55 0.49 -11.82
C SER A 338 6.23 1.25 -11.62
N THR A 339 6.11 2.40 -12.28
CA THR A 339 4.89 3.22 -12.29
C THR A 339 3.71 2.45 -12.90
N ALA A 340 3.92 1.76 -14.01
CA ALA A 340 2.87 0.96 -14.63
C ALA A 340 2.41 -0.19 -13.72
N ALA A 341 3.32 -0.84 -13.00
CA ALA A 341 2.96 -1.88 -12.04
C ALA A 341 2.18 -1.32 -10.84
N ALA A 342 2.59 -0.17 -10.29
CA ALA A 342 1.86 0.52 -9.23
C ALA A 342 0.46 0.98 -9.69
N ALA A 343 0.38 1.56 -10.91
CA ALA A 343 -0.88 1.96 -11.52
C ALA A 343 -1.83 0.78 -11.74
N GLU A 344 -1.32 -0.36 -12.17
CA GLU A 344 -2.11 -1.59 -12.36
C GLU A 344 -2.76 -2.01 -11.05
N ARG A 345 -2.02 -2.06 -9.93
CA ARG A 345 -2.56 -2.39 -8.60
C ARG A 345 -3.60 -1.38 -8.10
N VAL A 346 -3.36 -0.07 -8.30
CA VAL A 346 -4.32 0.97 -7.94
C VAL A 346 -5.61 0.85 -8.78
N PHE A 347 -5.48 0.63 -10.09
CA PHE A 347 -6.66 0.47 -10.96
C PHE A 347 -7.38 -0.85 -10.75
N GLU A 348 -6.68 -1.90 -10.35
CA GLU A 348 -7.27 -3.18 -9.94
C GLU A 348 -8.13 -3.00 -8.68
N PHE A 349 -7.63 -2.24 -7.69
CA PHE A 349 -8.40 -1.86 -6.51
C PHE A 349 -9.65 -1.05 -6.87
N LEU A 350 -9.51 -0.01 -7.71
CA LEU A 350 -10.64 0.83 -8.13
C LEU A 350 -11.68 0.07 -8.98
N ALA A 351 -11.25 -0.97 -9.70
CA ALA A 351 -12.11 -1.82 -10.52
C ALA A 351 -12.69 -3.02 -9.75
N ALA A 352 -12.33 -3.22 -8.48
CA ALA A 352 -12.88 -4.30 -7.67
C ALA A 352 -14.41 -4.19 -7.57
N GLU A 353 -15.07 -5.34 -7.54
CA GLU A 353 -16.53 -5.43 -7.45
C GLU A 353 -17.02 -4.78 -6.15
N GLU A 354 -18.04 -3.95 -6.26
CA GLU A 354 -18.69 -3.30 -5.10
C GLU A 354 -19.78 -4.22 -4.54
N GLU A 355 -20.16 -3.97 -3.29
CA GLU A 355 -21.34 -4.59 -2.69
C GLU A 355 -22.57 -4.33 -3.57
N ILE A 356 -23.50 -5.29 -3.58
CA ILE A 356 -24.78 -5.14 -4.28
C ILE A 356 -25.49 -3.90 -3.71
N CYS A 357 -25.96 -3.02 -4.58
CA CYS A 357 -26.64 -1.80 -4.15
C CYS A 357 -27.88 -2.14 -3.33
N ASP A 358 -28.13 -1.35 -2.28
CA ASP A 358 -29.36 -1.46 -1.51
C ASP A 358 -30.60 -1.21 -2.38
N VAL A 359 -31.74 -1.74 -1.95
CA VAL A 359 -33.03 -1.57 -2.64
C VAL A 359 -33.44 -0.10 -2.71
N LYS A 360 -34.15 0.27 -3.78
CA LYS A 360 -34.57 1.67 -3.98
C LYS A 360 -35.66 2.11 -2.99
N ASN A 361 -36.52 1.18 -2.57
CA ASN A 361 -37.60 1.42 -1.60
C ASN A 361 -37.40 0.47 -0.40
N PRO A 362 -36.52 0.79 0.54
CA PRO A 362 -36.24 -0.06 1.68
C PRO A 362 -37.41 -0.10 2.65
N VAL A 363 -37.61 -1.25 3.28
CA VAL A 363 -38.48 -1.38 4.43
C VAL A 363 -37.84 -0.64 5.61
N VAL A 364 -38.63 0.16 6.30
CA VAL A 364 -38.30 0.82 7.57
C VAL A 364 -39.31 0.37 8.58
N LEU A 365 -38.86 -0.24 9.67
CA LEU A 365 -39.71 -0.65 10.77
C LEU A 365 -39.62 0.40 11.91
N ASP A 366 -40.76 0.94 12.33
CA ASP A 366 -40.82 1.88 13.45
C ASP A 366 -40.66 1.14 14.81
N ASP A 367 -41.11 -0.11 14.89
CA ASP A 367 -41.00 -0.96 16.08
C ASP A 367 -40.51 -2.36 15.70
N VAL A 368 -39.23 -2.61 15.95
CA VAL A 368 -38.56 -3.90 15.70
C VAL A 368 -38.85 -4.84 16.86
N GLN A 369 -39.49 -5.98 16.59
CA GLN A 369 -39.77 -7.02 17.58
C GLN A 369 -38.57 -7.97 17.78
N GLY A 370 -37.79 -8.16 16.73
CA GLY A 370 -36.59 -8.99 16.75
C GLY A 370 -36.87 -10.48 16.49
N GLN A 371 -37.96 -10.82 15.79
CA GLN A 371 -38.16 -12.16 15.28
C GLN A 371 -37.18 -12.45 14.15
N VAL A 372 -36.47 -13.60 14.19
CA VAL A 372 -35.53 -13.98 13.14
C VAL A 372 -35.87 -15.35 12.58
N THR A 373 -35.95 -15.46 11.25
CA THR A 373 -36.21 -16.72 10.56
C THR A 373 -35.15 -16.98 9.49
N PHE A 374 -34.57 -18.17 9.50
CA PHE A 374 -33.71 -18.69 8.45
C PHE A 374 -34.47 -19.76 7.69
N GLU A 375 -34.49 -19.68 6.36
CA GLU A 375 -35.20 -20.63 5.48
C GLU A 375 -34.22 -21.17 4.42
N ASN A 376 -33.90 -22.45 4.52
CA ASN A 376 -33.05 -23.20 3.59
C ASN A 376 -31.74 -22.46 3.22
N VAL A 377 -31.09 -21.85 4.20
CA VAL A 377 -29.90 -21.02 4.01
C VAL A 377 -28.72 -21.90 3.65
N CYS A 378 -28.15 -21.62 2.45
CA CYS A 378 -26.92 -22.23 1.98
C CYS A 378 -25.87 -21.15 1.73
N PHE A 379 -24.62 -21.40 2.14
CA PHE A 379 -23.52 -20.46 1.95
C PHE A 379 -22.15 -21.11 1.93
N GLY A 380 -21.26 -20.56 1.09
CA GLY A 380 -19.83 -20.89 1.07
C GLY A 380 -18.99 -19.65 0.70
N TYR A 381 -17.86 -19.45 1.36
CA TYR A 381 -16.88 -18.39 1.02
C TYR A 381 -16.21 -18.60 -0.34
N ASP A 382 -16.18 -19.86 -0.80
CA ASP A 382 -15.77 -20.27 -2.13
C ASP A 382 -16.95 -20.99 -2.77
N PRO A 383 -17.32 -20.68 -4.03
CA PRO A 383 -18.44 -21.34 -4.72
C PRO A 383 -18.36 -22.88 -4.74
N ASN A 384 -17.13 -23.44 -4.63
CA ASN A 384 -16.88 -24.88 -4.62
C ASN A 384 -16.84 -25.51 -3.21
N LYS A 385 -16.97 -24.70 -2.15
CA LYS A 385 -16.88 -25.17 -0.76
C LYS A 385 -18.02 -24.60 0.07
N ILE A 386 -19.11 -25.34 0.16
CA ILE A 386 -20.24 -25.00 1.01
C ILE A 386 -19.82 -25.15 2.48
N VAL A 387 -20.17 -24.17 3.31
CA VAL A 387 -19.87 -24.09 4.75
C VAL A 387 -21.14 -24.20 5.57
N ILE A 388 -22.28 -23.75 5.05
CA ILE A 388 -23.61 -23.88 5.64
C ILE A 388 -24.50 -24.59 4.63
N ASN A 389 -25.13 -25.69 5.08
CA ASN A 389 -26.01 -26.52 4.27
C ASN A 389 -27.43 -26.44 4.86
N ASP A 390 -28.39 -26.01 4.03
CA ASP A 390 -29.84 -26.05 4.34
C ASP A 390 -30.21 -25.65 5.79
N PHE A 391 -29.61 -24.56 6.29
CA PHE A 391 -29.85 -24.08 7.63
C PHE A 391 -31.22 -23.41 7.73
N SER A 392 -32.14 -24.04 8.49
CA SER A 392 -33.50 -23.56 8.71
C SER A 392 -33.81 -23.47 10.18
N MET A 393 -34.22 -22.28 10.66
CA MET A 393 -34.49 -22.03 12.07
C MET A 393 -35.43 -20.85 12.27
N TYR A 394 -36.31 -20.97 13.26
CA TYR A 394 -37.21 -19.89 13.72
C TYR A 394 -36.90 -19.47 15.16
N ILE A 395 -36.61 -18.20 15.37
CA ILE A 395 -36.26 -17.62 16.68
C ILE A 395 -37.31 -16.58 17.06
N LYS A 396 -37.89 -16.74 18.22
CA LYS A 396 -38.94 -15.85 18.74
C LYS A 396 -38.34 -14.53 19.26
N PRO A 397 -39.11 -13.43 19.26
CA PRO A 397 -38.72 -12.19 19.93
C PRO A 397 -38.31 -12.42 21.39
N GLY A 398 -37.18 -11.81 21.79
CA GLY A 398 -36.66 -11.89 23.15
C GLY A 398 -36.05 -13.22 23.56
N GLN A 399 -35.91 -14.19 22.64
CA GLN A 399 -35.35 -15.51 22.90
C GLN A 399 -33.83 -15.48 22.86
N THR A 400 -33.19 -16.10 23.83
CA THR A 400 -31.74 -16.34 23.83
C THR A 400 -31.44 -17.69 23.16
N THR A 401 -30.69 -17.64 22.07
CA THR A 401 -30.29 -18.81 21.26
C THR A 401 -28.78 -19.03 21.32
N ALA A 402 -28.35 -20.12 21.91
CA ALA A 402 -26.95 -20.53 21.93
C ALA A 402 -26.61 -21.34 20.68
N ILE A 403 -25.51 -21.00 20.00
CA ILE A 403 -24.99 -21.74 18.86
C ILE A 403 -23.73 -22.47 19.32
N VAL A 404 -23.76 -23.81 19.33
CA VAL A 404 -22.69 -24.67 19.81
C VAL A 404 -22.24 -25.66 18.73
N GLY A 405 -21.00 -26.12 18.81
CA GLY A 405 -20.43 -27.06 17.86
C GLY A 405 -18.90 -26.97 17.80
N PRO A 406 -18.21 -27.92 17.15
CA PRO A 406 -16.76 -27.90 17.01
C PRO A 406 -16.27 -26.69 16.21
N THR A 407 -14.95 -26.45 16.28
CA THR A 407 -14.31 -25.41 15.45
C THR A 407 -14.49 -25.74 13.97
N GLY A 408 -14.94 -24.76 13.19
CA GLY A 408 -15.24 -24.95 11.76
C GLY A 408 -16.65 -25.44 11.45
N ALA A 409 -17.54 -25.64 12.44
CA ALA A 409 -18.94 -26.02 12.23
C ALA A 409 -19.81 -24.96 11.53
N GLY A 410 -19.33 -23.73 11.35
CA GLY A 410 -20.08 -22.64 10.70
C GLY A 410 -20.74 -21.62 11.62
N LYS A 411 -20.54 -21.71 12.95
CA LYS A 411 -21.16 -20.83 13.96
C LYS A 411 -21.03 -19.33 13.65
N THR A 412 -19.81 -18.85 13.52
CA THR A 412 -19.52 -17.43 13.19
C THR A 412 -20.02 -17.06 11.79
N THR A 413 -20.15 -18.02 10.87
CA THR A 413 -20.67 -17.79 9.53
C THR A 413 -22.15 -17.40 9.57
N ILE A 414 -22.99 -18.08 10.37
CA ILE A 414 -24.41 -17.74 10.52
C ILE A 414 -24.59 -16.29 10.99
N VAL A 415 -23.79 -15.86 11.96
CA VAL A 415 -23.79 -14.50 12.47
C VAL A 415 -23.41 -13.48 11.40
N LYS A 416 -22.37 -13.76 10.62
CA LYS A 416 -21.94 -12.91 9.51
C LYS A 416 -23.02 -12.79 8.42
N LEU A 417 -23.78 -13.85 8.19
CA LEU A 417 -24.91 -13.85 7.24
C LEU A 417 -26.10 -13.02 7.76
N LEU A 418 -26.43 -13.10 9.05
CA LEU A 418 -27.48 -12.28 9.66
C LEU A 418 -27.16 -10.78 9.56
N MET A 419 -25.90 -10.38 9.71
CA MET A 419 -25.41 -9.02 9.52
C MET A 419 -25.31 -8.59 8.06
N ARG A 420 -25.62 -9.50 7.13
CA ARG A 420 -25.47 -9.31 5.67
C ARG A 420 -24.06 -8.79 5.30
N PHE A 421 -23.02 -9.38 5.92
CA PHE A 421 -21.64 -9.17 5.51
C PHE A 421 -21.29 -9.95 4.25
N TYR A 422 -22.10 -10.96 3.94
CA TYR A 422 -22.03 -11.79 2.73
C TYR A 422 -23.45 -12.03 2.21
N GLU A 423 -23.59 -12.13 0.92
CA GLU A 423 -24.84 -12.52 0.29
C GLU A 423 -24.95 -14.07 0.28
N LEU A 424 -26.17 -14.58 0.41
CA LEU A 424 -26.44 -16.02 0.43
C LEU A 424 -26.25 -16.66 -0.96
N ASN A 425 -25.82 -17.93 -0.98
CA ASN A 425 -25.84 -18.73 -2.21
C ASN A 425 -27.25 -19.24 -2.54
N ALA A 426 -28.03 -19.61 -1.51
CA ALA A 426 -29.44 -20.00 -1.63
C ALA A 426 -30.16 -19.79 -0.29
N GLY A 427 -31.49 -19.81 -0.29
CA GLY A 427 -32.34 -19.60 0.87
C GLY A 427 -32.58 -18.12 1.19
N SER A 428 -33.15 -17.84 2.34
CA SER A 428 -33.50 -16.49 2.79
C SER A 428 -33.39 -16.34 4.29
N ILE A 429 -33.10 -15.11 4.75
CA ILE A 429 -33.13 -14.72 6.15
C ILE A 429 -34.18 -13.59 6.28
N TYR A 430 -35.04 -13.70 7.27
CA TYR A 430 -36.07 -12.71 7.55
C TYR A 430 -35.93 -12.14 8.96
N ILE A 431 -36.18 -10.84 9.10
CA ILE A 431 -36.35 -10.17 10.39
C ILE A 431 -37.74 -9.55 10.38
N ASP A 432 -38.53 -9.88 11.39
CA ASP A 432 -39.94 -9.46 11.56
C ASP A 432 -40.77 -9.66 10.28
N GLY A 433 -40.59 -10.82 9.61
CA GLY A 433 -41.31 -11.21 8.41
C GLY A 433 -40.81 -10.60 7.09
N HIS A 434 -39.84 -9.71 7.12
CA HIS A 434 -39.23 -9.09 5.93
C HIS A 434 -37.85 -9.68 5.63
N ASN A 435 -37.55 -9.93 4.36
CA ASN A 435 -36.25 -10.42 3.95
C ASN A 435 -35.15 -9.39 4.25
N ILE A 436 -33.98 -9.82 4.74
CA ILE A 436 -32.85 -8.91 5.06
C ILE A 436 -32.37 -8.11 3.84
N THR A 437 -32.67 -8.56 2.62
CA THR A 437 -32.36 -7.85 1.38
C THR A 437 -33.32 -6.70 1.08
N GLU A 438 -34.48 -6.63 1.73
CA GLU A 438 -35.45 -5.54 1.62
C GLU A 438 -35.09 -4.32 2.47
N TYR A 439 -34.20 -4.48 3.43
CA TYR A 439 -33.63 -3.38 4.23
C TYR A 439 -32.42 -2.76 3.53
N THR A 440 -32.11 -1.50 3.88
CA THR A 440 -30.75 -1.00 3.66
C THR A 440 -29.79 -1.71 4.61
N ARG A 441 -28.52 -1.88 4.21
CA ARG A 441 -27.51 -2.47 5.10
C ARG A 441 -27.34 -1.68 6.40
N SER A 442 -27.40 -0.34 6.31
CA SER A 442 -27.36 0.53 7.47
C SER A 442 -28.58 0.32 8.38
N GLY A 443 -29.80 0.25 7.82
CA GLY A 443 -31.02 -0.03 8.56
C GLY A 443 -30.97 -1.38 9.27
N LEU A 444 -30.56 -2.43 8.55
CA LEU A 444 -30.37 -3.77 9.13
C LEU A 444 -29.37 -3.76 10.29
N ARG A 445 -28.19 -3.17 10.08
CA ARG A 445 -27.11 -3.14 11.08
C ARG A 445 -27.45 -2.26 12.31
N ASN A 446 -28.34 -1.31 12.18
CA ASN A 446 -28.85 -0.53 13.33
C ASN A 446 -29.79 -1.35 14.22
N MET A 447 -30.46 -2.39 13.67
CA MET A 447 -31.33 -3.29 14.45
C MET A 447 -30.56 -4.36 15.21
N VAL A 448 -29.31 -4.65 14.77
CA VAL A 448 -28.48 -5.75 15.27
C VAL A 448 -27.21 -5.20 15.92
N GLY A 449 -27.03 -5.44 17.21
CA GLY A 449 -25.79 -5.14 17.93
C GLY A 449 -24.86 -6.34 17.97
N MET A 450 -23.56 -6.09 17.93
CA MET A 450 -22.56 -7.15 17.93
C MET A 450 -21.46 -6.89 18.95
N VAL A 451 -21.21 -7.86 19.84
CA VAL A 451 -20.05 -7.90 20.72
C VAL A 451 -19.14 -9.03 20.23
N LEU A 452 -17.99 -8.63 19.67
CA LEU A 452 -17.01 -9.56 19.09
C LEU A 452 -16.09 -10.13 20.14
N GLN A 453 -15.52 -11.31 19.85
CA GLN A 453 -14.46 -11.93 20.64
C GLN A 453 -13.23 -11.01 20.75
N ASP A 454 -12.78 -10.44 19.62
CA ASP A 454 -11.71 -9.45 19.59
C ASP A 454 -12.29 -8.04 19.81
N ALA A 455 -12.17 -7.57 21.05
CA ALA A 455 -12.63 -6.24 21.44
C ALA A 455 -11.76 -5.16 20.81
N TRP A 456 -12.22 -4.57 19.71
CA TRP A 456 -11.50 -3.50 19.01
C TRP A 456 -11.92 -2.12 19.53
N LEU A 457 -10.92 -1.30 19.89
CA LEU A 457 -11.09 0.09 20.28
C LEU A 457 -10.19 0.98 19.40
N PHE A 458 -10.69 2.17 19.08
CA PHE A 458 -9.96 3.16 18.29
C PHE A 458 -8.99 3.95 19.18
N GLU A 459 -7.93 4.49 18.57
CA GLU A 459 -7.13 5.53 19.22
C GLU A 459 -8.01 6.76 19.49
N GLY A 460 -8.05 7.19 20.75
CA GLY A 460 -8.92 8.28 21.21
C GLY A 460 -9.34 8.09 22.67
N SER A 461 -10.15 8.98 23.19
CA SER A 461 -10.65 8.89 24.55
C SER A 461 -11.61 7.70 24.74
N ILE A 462 -11.74 7.22 25.98
CA ILE A 462 -12.72 6.19 26.32
C ILE A 462 -14.13 6.69 26.00
N LEU A 463 -14.43 7.96 26.29
CA LEU A 463 -15.72 8.59 25.98
C LEU A 463 -16.07 8.50 24.49
N GLU A 464 -15.12 8.85 23.61
CA GLU A 464 -15.29 8.75 22.15
C GLU A 464 -15.49 7.31 21.69
N ASN A 465 -14.73 6.39 22.26
CA ASN A 465 -14.88 4.97 21.99
C ASN A 465 -16.24 4.41 22.36
N LEU A 466 -16.80 4.81 23.50
CA LEU A 466 -18.16 4.40 23.91
C LEU A 466 -19.22 5.05 23.03
N ARG A 467 -19.06 6.35 22.72
CA ARG A 467 -19.99 7.11 21.85
C ARG A 467 -20.07 6.57 20.43
N PHE A 468 -19.08 5.77 20.00
CA PHE A 468 -19.13 5.10 18.68
C PHE A 468 -20.38 4.22 18.50
N GLY A 469 -20.96 3.68 19.59
CA GLY A 469 -22.23 2.92 19.54
C GLY A 469 -23.45 3.78 19.14
N LYS A 470 -23.45 5.06 19.55
CA LYS A 470 -24.49 6.06 19.21
C LYS A 470 -23.86 7.44 19.17
N PRO A 471 -23.43 7.92 17.99
CA PRO A 471 -22.69 9.19 17.86
C PRO A 471 -23.44 10.42 18.38
N SER A 472 -24.77 10.38 18.43
CA SER A 472 -25.63 11.46 18.97
C SER A 472 -25.83 11.43 20.49
N ALA A 473 -25.24 10.44 21.19
CA ALA A 473 -25.44 10.28 22.63
C ALA A 473 -24.79 11.41 23.44
N SER A 474 -25.49 11.86 24.48
CA SER A 474 -24.94 12.77 25.49
C SER A 474 -23.91 12.07 26.38
N ASP A 475 -23.08 12.84 27.09
CA ASP A 475 -22.12 12.29 28.04
C ASP A 475 -22.82 11.50 29.16
N ASP A 476 -24.00 11.95 29.61
CA ASP A 476 -24.78 11.25 30.62
C ASP A 476 -25.27 9.88 30.12
N GLU A 477 -25.74 9.77 28.86
CA GLU A 477 -26.13 8.49 28.27
C GLU A 477 -24.92 7.54 28.18
N VAL A 478 -23.75 8.04 27.81
CA VAL A 478 -22.50 7.25 27.77
C VAL A 478 -22.13 6.73 29.15
N ILE A 479 -22.20 7.58 30.18
CA ILE A 479 -21.92 7.20 31.57
C ILE A 479 -22.92 6.16 32.08
N GLN A 480 -24.21 6.29 31.76
CA GLN A 480 -25.19 5.28 32.12
C GLN A 480 -24.93 3.92 31.46
N ALA A 481 -24.58 3.92 30.19
CA ALA A 481 -24.21 2.69 29.47
C ALA A 481 -22.94 2.04 30.08
N ALA A 482 -21.96 2.83 30.51
CA ALA A 482 -20.77 2.34 31.19
C ALA A 482 -21.08 1.73 32.56
N LYS A 483 -22.04 2.30 33.30
CA LYS A 483 -22.52 1.76 34.57
C LYS A 483 -23.26 0.44 34.37
N ALA A 484 -24.13 0.36 33.37
CA ALA A 484 -24.87 -0.87 33.04
C ALA A 484 -23.91 -2.01 32.62
N ALA A 485 -22.82 -1.69 31.94
CA ALA A 485 -21.79 -2.65 31.58
C ALA A 485 -20.76 -2.93 32.71
N HIS A 486 -20.95 -2.41 33.91
CA HIS A 486 -20.05 -2.55 35.06
C HIS A 486 -18.60 -2.07 34.82
N VAL A 487 -18.38 -1.13 33.88
CA VAL A 487 -17.02 -0.63 33.54
C VAL A 487 -16.74 0.76 34.14
N ASP A 488 -17.77 1.49 34.59
CA ASP A 488 -17.68 2.86 35.14
C ASP A 488 -16.67 2.96 36.31
N HIS A 489 -16.70 2.01 37.25
CA HIS A 489 -15.76 1.99 38.37
C HIS A 489 -14.29 1.91 37.88
N PHE A 490 -14.01 1.05 36.92
CA PHE A 490 -12.68 0.94 36.34
C PHE A 490 -12.27 2.25 35.65
N ILE A 491 -13.14 2.87 34.88
CA ILE A 491 -12.85 4.14 34.19
C ILE A 491 -12.44 5.21 35.21
N HIS A 492 -13.12 5.30 36.36
CA HIS A 492 -12.77 6.24 37.42
C HIS A 492 -11.44 5.93 38.13
N THR A 493 -10.87 4.73 37.99
CA THR A 493 -9.53 4.43 38.53
C THR A 493 -8.39 4.94 37.64
N LEU A 494 -8.70 5.38 36.42
CA LEU A 494 -7.72 5.94 35.50
C LEU A 494 -7.48 7.44 35.78
N ASP A 495 -6.26 7.92 35.58
CA ASP A 495 -5.83 9.30 35.89
C ASP A 495 -6.71 10.39 35.27
N HIS A 496 -7.26 10.14 34.07
CA HIS A 496 -8.13 11.08 33.34
C HIS A 496 -9.57 10.57 33.18
N GLY A 497 -9.97 9.49 33.86
CA GLY A 497 -11.32 8.92 33.79
C GLY A 497 -11.75 8.65 32.34
N TYR A 498 -12.95 9.13 31.95
CA TYR A 498 -13.49 9.01 30.60
C TYR A 498 -12.66 9.69 29.51
N ASN A 499 -11.83 10.67 29.87
CA ASN A 499 -10.94 11.36 28.92
C ASN A 499 -9.58 10.66 28.76
N THR A 500 -9.39 9.51 29.39
CA THR A 500 -8.17 8.70 29.18
C THR A 500 -8.07 8.28 27.73
N VAL A 501 -6.94 8.61 27.10
CA VAL A 501 -6.66 8.27 25.69
C VAL A 501 -6.12 6.85 25.60
N LEU A 502 -6.77 6.04 24.78
CA LEU A 502 -6.31 4.70 24.43
C LEU A 502 -5.28 4.80 23.29
N ASN A 503 -4.20 4.03 23.40
CA ASN A 503 -3.21 3.94 22.33
C ASN A 503 -3.70 3.03 21.18
N GLU A 504 -3.05 3.06 20.03
CA GLU A 504 -3.43 2.33 18.81
C GLU A 504 -3.66 0.83 19.04
N SER A 505 -2.85 0.18 19.90
CA SER A 505 -3.00 -1.24 20.27
C SER A 505 -3.88 -1.45 21.50
N SER A 506 -4.40 -0.38 22.13
CA SER A 506 -5.12 -0.41 23.41
C SER A 506 -4.38 -1.22 24.51
N SER A 507 -3.03 -1.23 24.45
CA SER A 507 -2.18 -2.01 25.37
C SER A 507 -2.12 -1.42 26.77
N ASN A 508 -2.61 -0.19 26.96
CA ASN A 508 -2.70 0.48 28.27
C ASN A 508 -3.90 0.02 29.11
N ILE A 509 -4.73 -0.90 28.61
CA ILE A 509 -5.84 -1.52 29.35
C ILE A 509 -5.85 -3.05 29.11
N SER A 510 -6.39 -3.82 30.08
CA SER A 510 -6.46 -5.28 29.97
C SER A 510 -7.50 -5.74 28.93
N GLN A 511 -7.38 -7.00 28.48
CA GLN A 511 -8.33 -7.58 27.52
C GLN A 511 -9.75 -7.60 28.06
N GLY A 512 -9.96 -7.93 29.35
CA GLY A 512 -11.27 -7.92 29.97
C GLY A 512 -11.87 -6.51 30.07
N GLN A 513 -11.04 -5.50 30.36
CA GLN A 513 -11.48 -4.10 30.38
C GLN A 513 -11.89 -3.63 28.97
N ARG A 514 -11.16 -4.02 27.91
CA ARG A 514 -11.57 -3.77 26.53
C ARG A 514 -12.92 -4.40 26.21
N GLN A 515 -13.15 -5.63 26.65
CA GLN A 515 -14.42 -6.33 26.42
C GLN A 515 -15.58 -5.63 27.13
N LEU A 516 -15.41 -5.18 28.40
CA LEU A 516 -16.43 -4.40 29.10
C LEU A 516 -16.76 -3.07 28.39
N LEU A 517 -15.76 -2.40 27.81
CA LEU A 517 -15.98 -1.19 27.00
C LEU A 517 -16.77 -1.49 25.71
N THR A 518 -16.55 -2.65 25.06
CA THR A 518 -17.36 -3.04 23.89
C THR A 518 -18.79 -3.43 24.27
N ILE A 519 -19.00 -4.02 25.44
CA ILE A 519 -20.35 -4.25 26.00
C ILE A 519 -21.05 -2.93 26.28
N ALA A 520 -20.37 -1.95 26.89
CA ALA A 520 -20.92 -0.62 27.11
C ALA A 520 -21.32 0.09 25.81
N ARG A 521 -20.53 -0.08 24.74
CA ARG A 521 -20.86 0.39 23.39
C ARG A 521 -22.17 -0.24 22.88
N ALA A 522 -22.37 -1.54 23.12
CA ALA A 522 -23.59 -2.24 22.74
C ALA A 522 -24.82 -1.78 23.58
N PHE A 523 -24.65 -1.49 24.87
CA PHE A 523 -25.70 -0.87 25.68
C PHE A 523 -26.14 0.48 25.14
N LEU A 524 -25.18 1.31 24.73
CA LEU A 524 -25.47 2.65 24.21
C LEU A 524 -26.18 2.59 22.85
N ALA A 525 -25.88 1.58 22.03
CA ALA A 525 -26.53 1.36 20.74
C ALA A 525 -27.96 0.87 20.88
N ASP A 526 -28.31 0.20 21.97
CA ASP A 526 -29.64 -0.35 22.34
C ASP A 526 -30.35 -1.13 21.20
N PRO A 527 -29.69 -2.13 20.59
CA PRO A 527 -30.27 -2.91 19.50
C PRO A 527 -31.31 -3.91 20.00
N LYS A 528 -32.26 -4.30 19.16
CA LYS A 528 -33.29 -5.31 19.49
C LYS A 528 -32.78 -6.75 19.29
N ILE A 529 -31.83 -6.94 18.41
CA ILE A 529 -31.16 -8.22 18.16
C ILE A 529 -29.72 -8.10 18.57
N LEU A 530 -29.20 -9.07 19.31
CA LEU A 530 -27.85 -9.12 19.81
C LEU A 530 -27.10 -10.34 19.24
N ILE A 531 -25.84 -10.12 18.92
CA ILE A 531 -24.88 -11.15 18.56
C ILE A 531 -23.73 -11.05 19.55
N LEU A 532 -23.49 -12.12 20.28
CA LEU A 532 -22.44 -12.22 21.29
C LEU A 532 -21.48 -13.35 20.91
N ASP A 533 -20.22 -13.00 20.65
CA ASP A 533 -19.17 -13.99 20.41
C ASP A 533 -18.30 -14.08 21.67
N GLU A 534 -18.50 -15.16 22.43
CA GLU A 534 -17.99 -15.33 23.79
C GLU A 534 -16.67 -16.10 23.82
N ALA A 535 -15.53 -15.41 23.79
CA ALA A 535 -14.26 -16.01 24.10
C ALA A 535 -13.49 -15.17 25.13
N THR A 536 -13.33 -15.74 26.34
CA THR A 536 -12.68 -15.07 27.49
C THR A 536 -11.47 -15.83 28.01
N SER A 537 -10.77 -16.56 27.16
CA SER A 537 -9.67 -17.47 27.55
C SER A 537 -8.45 -16.79 28.22
N SER A 538 -8.46 -15.46 28.37
CA SER A 538 -7.29 -14.70 28.87
C SER A 538 -7.69 -13.57 29.84
N VAL A 539 -8.81 -13.72 30.56
CA VAL A 539 -9.36 -12.71 31.49
C VAL A 539 -9.29 -13.23 32.91
N ASP A 540 -8.98 -12.38 33.89
CA ASP A 540 -9.03 -12.75 35.29
C ASP A 540 -10.45 -13.04 35.76
N THR A 541 -10.59 -13.91 36.77
CA THR A 541 -11.90 -14.40 37.26
C THR A 541 -12.83 -13.27 37.74
N ARG A 542 -12.30 -12.19 38.32
CA ARG A 542 -13.12 -11.06 38.80
C ARG A 542 -13.72 -10.27 37.63
N THR A 543 -12.90 -9.94 36.66
CA THR A 543 -13.35 -9.26 35.44
C THR A 543 -14.29 -10.13 34.62
N GLU A 544 -14.05 -11.46 34.61
CA GLU A 544 -14.92 -12.43 33.96
C GLU A 544 -16.35 -12.41 34.52
N VAL A 545 -16.50 -12.36 35.83
CA VAL A 545 -17.83 -12.24 36.50
C VAL A 545 -18.52 -10.91 36.10
N LEU A 546 -17.78 -9.82 35.96
CA LEU A 546 -18.35 -8.53 35.53
C LEU A 546 -18.78 -8.58 34.04
N ILE A 547 -18.01 -9.19 33.18
CA ILE A 547 -18.34 -9.41 31.77
C ILE A 547 -19.66 -10.22 31.68
N GLN A 548 -19.76 -11.33 32.42
CA GLN A 548 -20.96 -12.17 32.43
C GLN A 548 -22.19 -11.38 32.88
N LYS A 549 -22.09 -10.66 34.00
CA LYS A 549 -23.17 -9.80 34.47
C LYS A 549 -23.59 -8.74 33.46
N GLY A 550 -22.63 -8.09 32.83
CA GLY A 550 -22.90 -7.11 31.78
C GLY A 550 -23.60 -7.74 30.56
N MET A 551 -23.18 -8.94 30.15
CA MET A 551 -23.83 -9.66 29.07
C MET A 551 -25.25 -10.10 29.42
N ASP A 552 -25.46 -10.68 30.59
CA ASP A 552 -26.78 -11.10 31.06
C ASP A 552 -27.77 -9.92 31.13
N GLU A 553 -27.32 -8.75 31.63
CA GLU A 553 -28.09 -7.53 31.65
C GLU A 553 -28.38 -7.02 30.21
N LEU A 554 -27.40 -7.07 29.32
CA LEU A 554 -27.55 -6.66 27.93
C LEU A 554 -28.55 -7.52 27.16
N MET A 555 -28.61 -8.83 27.43
CA MET A 555 -29.53 -9.77 26.76
C MET A 555 -30.99 -9.61 27.17
N LYS A 556 -31.27 -9.04 28.34
CA LYS A 556 -32.67 -8.93 28.86
C LYS A 556 -33.58 -8.21 27.88
N GLY A 557 -34.67 -8.88 27.49
CA GLY A 557 -35.70 -8.35 26.59
C GLY A 557 -35.26 -8.18 25.13
N ARG A 558 -34.11 -8.77 24.73
CA ARG A 558 -33.59 -8.75 23.36
C ARG A 558 -33.46 -10.15 22.80
N THR A 559 -33.65 -10.28 21.48
CA THR A 559 -33.36 -11.54 20.79
C THR A 559 -31.84 -11.70 20.67
N SER A 560 -31.30 -12.75 21.29
CA SER A 560 -29.86 -12.88 21.45
C SER A 560 -29.33 -14.16 20.80
N PHE A 561 -28.31 -14.00 19.94
CA PHE A 561 -27.51 -15.11 19.39
C PHE A 561 -26.17 -15.15 20.11
N VAL A 562 -25.88 -16.26 20.79
CA VAL A 562 -24.65 -16.40 21.53
C VAL A 562 -23.82 -17.56 20.94
N ILE A 563 -22.63 -17.25 20.42
CA ILE A 563 -21.63 -18.27 20.10
C ILE A 563 -20.99 -18.66 21.43
N ALA A 564 -21.55 -19.71 22.04
CA ALA A 564 -21.24 -20.02 23.42
C ALA A 564 -19.99 -20.90 23.54
N HIS A 565 -19.06 -20.43 24.35
CA HIS A 565 -17.87 -21.15 24.81
C HIS A 565 -17.91 -21.42 26.33
N ARG A 566 -18.98 -21.00 27.01
CA ARG A 566 -19.18 -21.16 28.47
C ARG A 566 -20.38 -22.02 28.79
N LEU A 567 -20.20 -22.81 29.84
CA LEU A 567 -21.22 -23.73 30.34
C LEU A 567 -22.50 -23.02 30.80
N SER A 568 -22.37 -21.90 31.57
CA SER A 568 -23.48 -21.13 32.07
C SER A 568 -24.36 -20.59 30.96
N THR A 569 -23.77 -19.94 29.98
CA THR A 569 -24.50 -19.34 28.86
C THR A 569 -25.22 -20.38 27.99
N ILE A 570 -24.63 -21.57 27.83
CA ILE A 570 -25.27 -22.68 27.10
C ILE A 570 -26.47 -23.20 27.90
N ARG A 571 -26.30 -23.44 29.22
CA ARG A 571 -27.32 -24.03 30.05
C ARG A 571 -28.57 -23.14 30.22
N ASP A 572 -28.34 -21.83 30.34
CA ASP A 572 -29.37 -20.87 30.60
C ASP A 572 -30.04 -20.32 29.31
N ALA A 573 -29.62 -20.81 28.13
CA ALA A 573 -30.25 -20.44 26.86
C ALA A 573 -31.62 -21.09 26.67
N ASP A 574 -32.59 -20.30 26.15
CA ASP A 574 -33.92 -20.79 25.81
C ASP A 574 -33.90 -21.85 24.73
N ASN A 575 -32.96 -21.75 23.82
CA ASN A 575 -32.78 -22.63 22.68
C ASN A 575 -31.28 -22.84 22.38
N ILE A 576 -30.89 -24.05 22.08
CA ILE A 576 -29.56 -24.43 21.71
C ILE A 576 -29.58 -25.04 20.31
N ILE A 577 -28.81 -24.46 19.40
CA ILE A 577 -28.58 -24.98 18.04
C ILE A 577 -27.23 -25.67 18.04
N VAL A 578 -27.22 -26.97 17.82
CA VAL A 578 -26.01 -27.77 17.72
C VAL A 578 -25.64 -27.94 16.26
N MET A 579 -24.48 -27.44 15.90
CA MET A 579 -23.98 -27.47 14.51
C MET A 579 -22.78 -28.40 14.37
N ASP A 580 -22.78 -29.16 13.28
CA ASP A 580 -21.61 -29.92 12.85
C ASP A 580 -21.50 -29.88 11.30
N HIS A 581 -20.31 -29.55 10.80
CA HIS A 581 -19.99 -29.47 9.36
C HIS A 581 -20.99 -28.66 8.52
N GLY A 582 -21.59 -27.61 9.10
CA GLY A 582 -22.52 -26.69 8.41
C GLY A 582 -24.01 -27.08 8.52
N ASP A 583 -24.30 -28.21 9.14
CA ASP A 583 -25.65 -28.71 9.35
C ASP A 583 -26.12 -28.49 10.79
N ILE A 584 -27.45 -28.35 10.99
CA ILE A 584 -28.06 -28.41 12.30
C ILE A 584 -28.23 -29.89 12.65
N VAL A 585 -27.54 -30.36 13.70
CA VAL A 585 -27.61 -31.75 14.16
C VAL A 585 -28.71 -31.92 15.21
N GLU A 586 -28.81 -31.01 16.16
CA GLU A 586 -29.78 -31.06 17.26
C GLU A 586 -30.27 -29.65 17.58
N VAL A 587 -31.54 -29.53 18.03
CA VAL A 587 -32.15 -28.31 18.54
C VAL A 587 -32.98 -28.65 19.75
N GLY A 588 -32.92 -27.81 20.79
CA GLY A 588 -33.69 -27.94 22.02
C GLY A 588 -33.11 -27.13 23.16
N ASN A 589 -33.67 -27.22 24.34
CA ASN A 589 -33.07 -26.68 25.56
C ASN A 589 -32.04 -27.65 26.16
N HIS A 590 -31.27 -27.17 27.14
CA HIS A 590 -30.24 -27.96 27.80
C HIS A 590 -30.75 -29.32 28.33
N ASP A 591 -31.85 -29.31 29.07
CA ASP A 591 -32.41 -30.53 29.73
C ASP A 591 -32.90 -31.55 28.68
N GLU A 592 -33.53 -31.07 27.61
CA GLU A 592 -34.00 -31.91 26.52
C GLU A 592 -32.82 -32.59 25.76
N LEU A 593 -31.81 -31.82 25.45
CA LEU A 593 -30.64 -32.32 24.69
C LEU A 593 -29.80 -33.29 25.55
N MET A 594 -29.64 -33.03 26.84
CA MET A 594 -28.95 -33.94 27.75
C MET A 594 -29.70 -35.27 27.88
N LYS A 595 -31.06 -35.27 27.96
CA LYS A 595 -31.87 -36.47 27.99
C LYS A 595 -31.80 -37.30 26.72
N ARG A 596 -31.60 -36.66 25.56
CA ARG A 596 -31.43 -37.38 24.28
C ARG A 596 -30.12 -38.15 24.16
N ASN A 597 -29.13 -37.82 25.01
CA ASN A 597 -27.80 -38.42 25.04
C ASN A 597 -27.13 -38.46 23.64
N GLY A 598 -27.31 -37.40 22.87
CA GLY A 598 -26.89 -37.27 21.49
C GLY A 598 -25.53 -36.60 21.29
N PHE A 599 -25.39 -35.84 20.19
CA PHE A 599 -24.16 -35.13 19.87
C PHE A 599 -23.88 -33.98 20.88
N TYR A 600 -24.92 -33.28 21.32
CA TYR A 600 -24.82 -32.25 22.36
C TYR A 600 -24.21 -32.77 23.65
N THR A 601 -24.73 -33.91 24.18
CA THR A 601 -24.25 -34.47 25.42
C THR A 601 -22.77 -34.87 25.33
N LYS A 602 -22.35 -35.46 24.18
CA LYS A 602 -20.95 -35.78 23.95
C LYS A 602 -20.05 -34.52 23.92
N LEU A 603 -20.51 -33.48 23.23
CA LEU A 603 -19.78 -32.21 23.15
C LEU A 603 -19.68 -31.54 24.53
N TYR A 604 -20.78 -31.54 25.27
CA TYR A 604 -20.87 -31.00 26.62
C TYR A 604 -19.91 -31.67 27.58
N ASN A 605 -19.95 -33.02 27.66
CA ASN A 605 -19.06 -33.78 28.54
C ASN A 605 -17.59 -33.66 28.15
N ALA A 606 -17.28 -33.64 26.84
CA ALA A 606 -15.91 -33.48 26.38
C ALA A 606 -15.31 -32.08 26.67
N GLN A 607 -16.12 -31.05 26.73
CA GLN A 607 -15.63 -29.68 26.97
C GLN A 607 -15.66 -29.26 28.45
N PHE A 608 -16.52 -29.87 29.28
CA PHE A 608 -16.86 -29.34 30.60
C PHE A 608 -16.84 -30.32 31.74
N GLU A 609 -16.69 -31.66 31.52
CA GLU A 609 -16.54 -32.66 32.59
C GLU A 609 -15.07 -32.96 32.98
N GLU A 610 -14.09 -32.45 32.20
CA GLU A 610 -12.66 -32.58 32.52
C GLU A 610 -12.08 -31.36 33.27
N ALA A 611 -12.91 -30.43 33.76
CA ALA A 611 -12.46 -29.24 34.46
C ALA A 611 -12.77 -29.28 35.96
#